data_ef22aa8d39b84d0b884923f1fab35eff
#
_entry.id   ef22aa8d39b84d0b884923f1fab35eff
#
_cell.length_a   1.000
_cell.length_b   1.000
_cell.length_c   1.000
_cell.angle_alpha   90.00
_cell.angle_beta   90.00
_cell.angle_gamma   90.00
#
_symmetry.space_group_name_H-M   'P 1'
#
loop_
_entity.id
_entity.type
_entity.pdbx_description
1 polymer ?
#
loop_
_entity_poly.entity_id
_entity_poly.type
_entity_poly.pdbx_seq_one_letter_code
_entity_poly.pdbx_strand_id
1 'polypeptide(L)'
;MMEHSEILLYSDENGKEFVNVVFMDETFWLTQVGMAELFDSSKSNVSEHLSHIFNEEELDKASCIRKFGISEFSTKPTNFYNLDAIIAVGYRVNSKKATRFRQWATKTLKEYIQKGFVLNDDLMKNGRPFGKDYFDELLERIREIRASERRAYQKIADVFEQCSYDYDKNSETTKAFYAFVQNKLHYAVTGKTAAELISERATLDSPTMGLTTWKGAPDGKILKSDTLVAKNYLNEKELSRLNRLVTMFIDYAELMAEDEQLMSMQDWLNETDRFLTNNRRNVLDGKGHISREAAAKKVGAIYEEFRKKQDEAYISEFDRQTEKYLKGE
;
A
#
# COMPACT_ATOMS: atom_id res chain seq x y z
N MET A 1 -18.01 19.01 7.54
CA MET A 1 -18.96 19.79 6.74
C MET A 1 -19.77 18.79 5.93
N MET A 2 -21.09 18.87 5.89
CA MET A 2 -21.91 17.96 5.06
C MET A 2 -21.91 18.51 3.64
N GLU A 3 -21.49 17.71 2.69
CA GLU A 3 -21.55 18.06 1.28
C GLU A 3 -22.59 17.19 0.58
N HIS A 4 -23.60 17.84 0.01
CA HIS A 4 -24.56 17.17 -0.86
C HIS A 4 -23.99 17.17 -2.27
N SER A 5 -23.83 16.01 -2.85
CA SER A 5 -23.27 15.89 -4.20
C SER A 5 -23.93 14.76 -4.97
N GLU A 6 -24.09 14.99 -6.27
CA GLU A 6 -24.38 13.91 -7.19
C GLU A 6 -23.07 13.19 -7.54
N ILE A 7 -23.00 11.91 -7.28
CA ILE A 7 -21.83 11.11 -7.61
C ILE A 7 -22.17 10.00 -8.60
N LEU A 8 -21.19 9.65 -9.41
CA LEU A 8 -21.22 8.42 -10.19
C LEU A 8 -20.99 7.25 -9.26
N LEU A 9 -22.01 6.46 -8.96
CA LEU A 9 -21.88 5.28 -8.12
C LEU A 9 -21.21 4.14 -8.90
N TYR A 10 -21.68 3.88 -10.12
CA TYR A 10 -21.06 2.92 -11.05
C TYR A 10 -21.40 3.25 -12.49
N SER A 11 -20.61 2.73 -13.43
CA SER A 11 -20.89 2.75 -14.86
C SER A 11 -20.82 1.36 -15.44
N ASP A 12 -21.71 1.05 -16.36
CA ASP A 12 -21.71 -0.18 -17.15
C ASP A 12 -21.90 0.12 -18.65
N GLU A 13 -22.03 -0.91 -19.46
CA GLU A 13 -22.26 -0.79 -20.92
C GLU A 13 -23.60 -0.10 -21.26
N ASN A 14 -24.53 -0.02 -20.30
CA ASN A 14 -25.86 0.56 -20.46
C ASN A 14 -25.95 2.00 -19.95
N GLY A 15 -24.89 2.54 -19.37
CA GLY A 15 -24.83 3.93 -18.94
C GLY A 15 -24.16 4.16 -17.59
N LYS A 16 -24.26 5.41 -17.17
CA LYS A 16 -23.74 5.90 -15.88
C LYS A 16 -24.90 6.07 -14.90
N GLU A 17 -24.80 5.46 -13.73
CA GLU A 17 -25.78 5.67 -12.65
C GLU A 17 -25.22 6.67 -11.65
N PHE A 18 -25.88 7.82 -11.63
CA PHE A 18 -25.59 8.88 -10.68
C PHE A 18 -26.59 8.80 -9.52
N VAL A 19 -26.12 9.15 -8.33
CA VAL A 19 -26.93 9.21 -7.13
C VAL A 19 -26.58 10.42 -6.29
N ASN A 20 -27.59 11.07 -5.74
CA ASN A 20 -27.42 12.15 -4.78
C ASN A 20 -27.12 11.58 -3.41
N VAL A 21 -25.92 11.81 -2.92
CA VAL A 21 -25.44 11.31 -1.64
C VAL A 21 -25.02 12.43 -0.71
N VAL A 22 -24.97 12.13 0.58
CA VAL A 22 -24.21 12.91 1.54
C VAL A 22 -22.87 12.22 1.74
N PHE A 23 -21.76 12.93 1.46
CA PHE A 23 -20.41 12.43 1.74
C PHE A 23 -19.97 12.93 3.11
N MET A 24 -19.60 11.99 4.00
CA MET A 24 -19.11 12.29 5.33
C MET A 24 -18.32 11.08 5.88
N ASP A 25 -17.26 11.34 6.65
CA ASP A 25 -16.38 10.31 7.23
C ASP A 25 -15.86 9.32 6.18
N GLU A 26 -15.44 9.87 5.02
CA GLU A 26 -14.89 9.12 3.87
C GLU A 26 -15.85 8.07 3.27
N THR A 27 -17.14 8.13 3.58
CA THR A 27 -18.15 7.22 3.05
C THR A 27 -19.40 7.97 2.58
N PHE A 28 -20.27 7.25 1.87
CA PHE A 28 -21.53 7.78 1.33
C PHE A 28 -22.70 7.41 2.23
N TRP A 29 -23.63 8.33 2.32
CA TRP A 29 -24.85 8.18 3.10
C TRP A 29 -26.07 8.46 2.25
N LEU A 30 -27.04 7.54 2.24
CA LEU A 30 -28.31 7.66 1.54
C LEU A 30 -29.50 7.51 2.48
N THR A 31 -30.60 8.15 2.11
CA THR A 31 -31.90 7.89 2.74
C THR A 31 -32.55 6.62 2.16
N GLN A 32 -33.57 6.09 2.80
CA GLN A 32 -34.38 5.00 2.23
C GLN A 32 -35.02 5.39 0.89
N VAL A 33 -35.37 6.67 0.69
CA VAL A 33 -35.89 7.18 -0.57
C VAL A 33 -34.79 7.17 -1.64
N GLY A 34 -33.60 7.66 -1.32
CA GLY A 34 -32.47 7.61 -2.25
C GLY A 34 -32.09 6.19 -2.65
N MET A 35 -32.13 5.22 -1.72
CA MET A 35 -31.91 3.81 -2.06
C MET A 35 -33.04 3.23 -2.94
N ALA A 36 -34.28 3.64 -2.70
CA ALA A 36 -35.41 3.21 -3.52
C ALA A 36 -35.28 3.71 -4.98
N GLU A 37 -34.86 4.95 -5.17
CA GLU A 37 -34.57 5.54 -6.50
C GLU A 37 -33.36 4.86 -7.16
N LEU A 38 -32.28 4.64 -6.40
CA LEU A 38 -31.07 3.99 -6.88
C LEU A 38 -31.35 2.59 -7.43
N PHE A 39 -32.14 1.79 -6.69
CA PHE A 39 -32.40 0.40 -7.03
C PHE A 39 -33.74 0.17 -7.75
N ASP A 40 -34.44 1.21 -8.16
CA ASP A 40 -35.75 1.14 -8.80
C ASP A 40 -36.71 0.24 -7.99
N SER A 41 -36.93 0.64 -6.74
CA SER A 41 -37.73 -0.09 -5.75
C SER A 41 -38.63 0.83 -4.96
N SER A 42 -39.50 0.32 -4.11
CA SER A 42 -40.30 1.10 -3.21
C SER A 42 -39.56 1.36 -1.88
N LYS A 43 -39.87 2.51 -1.24
CA LYS A 43 -39.36 2.80 0.11
C LYS A 43 -39.74 1.71 1.11
N SER A 44 -40.95 1.12 0.97
CA SER A 44 -41.42 0.04 1.86
C SER A 44 -40.56 -1.20 1.72
N ASN A 45 -40.22 -1.60 0.50
CA ASN A 45 -39.36 -2.74 0.24
C ASN A 45 -37.93 -2.52 0.77
N VAL A 46 -37.37 -1.32 0.56
CA VAL A 46 -36.06 -0.94 1.16
C VAL A 46 -36.12 -1.00 2.69
N SER A 47 -37.19 -0.50 3.30
CA SER A 47 -37.37 -0.54 4.76
C SER A 47 -37.48 -1.96 5.30
N GLU A 48 -38.14 -2.85 4.58
CA GLU A 48 -38.25 -4.27 4.92
C GLU A 48 -36.89 -4.96 4.87
N HIS A 49 -36.13 -4.78 3.76
CA HIS A 49 -34.77 -5.31 3.64
C HIS A 49 -33.84 -4.82 4.75
N LEU A 50 -33.85 -3.53 5.06
CA LEU A 50 -33.08 -2.97 6.17
C LEU A 50 -33.46 -3.60 7.51
N SER A 51 -34.75 -3.82 7.73
CA SER A 51 -35.23 -4.46 8.95
C SER A 51 -34.71 -5.89 9.08
N HIS A 52 -34.72 -6.67 7.99
CA HIS A 52 -34.14 -8.02 7.97
C HIS A 52 -32.64 -8.01 8.20
N ILE A 53 -31.88 -7.11 7.52
CA ILE A 53 -30.41 -6.99 7.68
C ILE A 53 -30.03 -6.76 9.13
N PHE A 54 -30.74 -5.84 9.82
CA PHE A 54 -30.43 -5.54 11.21
C PHE A 54 -30.97 -6.59 12.22
N ASN A 55 -32.10 -7.24 11.91
CA ASN A 55 -32.65 -8.30 12.77
C ASN A 55 -31.86 -9.61 12.68
N GLU A 56 -31.27 -9.87 11.52
CA GLU A 56 -30.38 -11.04 11.27
C GLU A 56 -28.94 -10.77 11.71
N GLU A 57 -28.65 -9.60 12.29
CA GLU A 57 -27.32 -9.18 12.75
C GLU A 57 -26.24 -9.22 11.63
N GLU A 58 -26.66 -9.10 10.34
CA GLU A 58 -25.74 -8.99 9.22
C GLU A 58 -24.90 -7.71 9.32
N LEU A 59 -25.52 -6.60 9.76
CA LEU A 59 -24.87 -5.33 10.03
C LEU A 59 -25.31 -4.76 11.39
N ASP A 60 -24.37 -4.11 12.07
CA ASP A 60 -24.70 -3.36 13.29
C ASP A 60 -25.48 -2.07 12.95
N LYS A 61 -26.67 -1.95 13.53
CA LYS A 61 -27.54 -0.81 13.30
C LYS A 61 -26.96 0.51 13.77
N ALA A 62 -26.19 0.51 14.85
CA ALA A 62 -25.65 1.74 15.44
C ALA A 62 -24.57 2.35 14.56
N SER A 63 -23.76 1.53 13.90
CA SER A 63 -22.70 1.96 12.96
C SER A 63 -23.26 2.38 11.59
N CYS A 64 -24.39 1.79 11.17
CA CYS A 64 -24.95 1.96 9.82
C CYS A 64 -25.96 3.09 9.70
N ILE A 65 -26.47 3.68 10.78
CA ILE A 65 -27.54 4.69 10.75
C ILE A 65 -27.08 5.97 11.44
N ARG A 66 -27.24 7.09 10.73
CA ARG A 66 -27.11 8.43 11.31
C ARG A 66 -28.33 9.29 11.01
N LYS A 67 -28.63 10.21 11.90
CA LYS A 67 -29.73 11.16 11.76
C LYS A 67 -29.18 12.53 11.37
N PHE A 68 -29.58 13.03 10.23
CA PHE A 68 -29.25 14.37 9.80
C PHE A 68 -30.52 15.23 9.64
N GLY A 69 -30.41 16.52 9.95
CA GLY A 69 -31.40 17.53 9.56
C GLY A 69 -31.20 17.90 8.09
N ILE A 70 -32.27 17.90 7.29
CA ILE A 70 -32.18 18.10 5.83
C ILE A 70 -32.10 19.58 5.43
N SER A 71 -32.56 20.52 6.24
CA SER A 71 -32.49 21.97 5.97
C SER A 71 -32.78 22.80 7.21
N GLU A 72 -32.51 24.13 7.14
CA GLU A 72 -32.88 25.11 8.16
C GLU A 72 -34.41 25.16 8.39
N PHE A 73 -35.21 24.62 7.45
CA PHE A 73 -36.69 24.60 7.50
C PHE A 73 -37.26 23.23 7.89
N SER A 74 -36.46 22.19 8.06
CA SER A 74 -36.94 20.84 8.43
C SER A 74 -36.48 20.47 9.83
N THR A 75 -37.43 20.47 10.77
CA THR A 75 -37.20 20.08 12.19
C THR A 75 -37.21 18.58 12.42
N LYS A 76 -37.47 17.75 11.41
CA LYS A 76 -37.48 16.28 11.53
C LYS A 76 -36.17 15.68 11.03
N PRO A 77 -35.36 15.13 11.91
CA PRO A 77 -34.15 14.39 11.50
C PRO A 77 -34.56 13.17 10.67
N THR A 78 -33.88 13.01 9.53
CA THR A 78 -34.06 11.85 8.64
C THR A 78 -32.93 10.85 8.86
N ASN A 79 -33.24 9.56 8.83
CA ASN A 79 -32.24 8.51 8.89
C ASN A 79 -31.51 8.40 7.54
N PHE A 80 -30.20 8.44 7.62
CA PHE A 80 -29.29 8.13 6.53
C PHE A 80 -28.56 6.82 6.86
N TYR A 81 -28.24 6.08 5.84
CA TYR A 81 -27.61 4.76 5.89
C TYR A 81 -26.28 4.81 5.15
N ASN A 82 -25.25 4.20 5.73
CA ASN A 82 -23.90 4.17 5.17
C ASN A 82 -23.79 3.24 3.93
N LEU A 83 -22.63 3.22 3.33
CA LEU A 83 -22.34 2.41 2.14
C LEU A 83 -22.57 0.90 2.38
N ASP A 84 -22.27 0.37 3.56
CA ASP A 84 -22.47 -1.04 3.87
C ASP A 84 -23.96 -1.42 3.79
N ALA A 85 -24.84 -0.59 4.39
CA ALA A 85 -26.28 -0.79 4.31
C ALA A 85 -26.81 -0.64 2.88
N ILE A 86 -26.26 0.30 2.08
CA ILE A 86 -26.62 0.47 0.66
C ILE A 86 -26.29 -0.79 -0.13
N ILE A 87 -25.09 -1.34 0.06
CA ILE A 87 -24.63 -2.56 -0.60
C ILE A 87 -25.52 -3.75 -0.21
N ALA A 88 -25.76 -3.96 1.08
CA ALA A 88 -26.58 -5.07 1.57
C ALA A 88 -28.01 -5.03 1.00
N VAL A 89 -28.64 -3.84 0.94
CA VAL A 89 -29.95 -3.65 0.29
C VAL A 89 -29.88 -3.95 -1.21
N GLY A 90 -28.83 -3.48 -1.92
CA GLY A 90 -28.63 -3.72 -3.35
C GLY A 90 -28.52 -5.21 -3.73
N TYR A 91 -28.00 -6.03 -2.81
CA TYR A 91 -27.96 -7.48 -2.99
C TYR A 91 -29.32 -8.17 -2.77
N ARG A 92 -30.22 -7.58 -1.98
CA ARG A 92 -31.52 -8.16 -1.64
C ARG A 92 -32.67 -7.70 -2.54
N VAL A 93 -32.58 -6.49 -3.10
CA VAL A 93 -33.64 -5.94 -3.98
C VAL A 93 -33.69 -6.68 -5.31
N ASN A 94 -34.90 -7.04 -5.73
CA ASN A 94 -35.15 -7.67 -7.02
C ASN A 94 -35.63 -6.65 -8.08
N SER A 95 -34.66 -6.01 -8.76
CA SER A 95 -34.93 -5.06 -9.84
C SER A 95 -33.84 -5.13 -10.92
N LYS A 96 -34.09 -4.53 -12.09
CA LYS A 96 -33.08 -4.45 -13.17
C LYS A 96 -31.87 -3.61 -12.72
N LYS A 97 -32.10 -2.48 -12.03
CA LYS A 97 -31.03 -1.63 -11.52
C LYS A 97 -30.18 -2.34 -10.45
N ALA A 98 -30.82 -3.04 -9.50
CA ALA A 98 -30.12 -3.83 -8.51
C ALA A 98 -29.32 -5.00 -9.16
N THR A 99 -29.85 -5.61 -10.23
CA THR A 99 -29.11 -6.63 -10.98
C THR A 99 -27.85 -6.05 -11.64
N ARG A 100 -27.94 -4.87 -12.28
CA ARG A 100 -26.75 -4.18 -12.85
C ARG A 100 -25.73 -3.84 -11.78
N PHE A 101 -26.19 -3.34 -10.64
CA PHE A 101 -25.30 -3.07 -9.49
C PHE A 101 -24.53 -4.32 -9.06
N ARG A 102 -25.21 -5.48 -8.91
CA ARG A 102 -24.55 -6.74 -8.57
C ARG A 102 -23.56 -7.21 -9.64
N GLN A 103 -23.90 -7.03 -10.92
CA GLN A 103 -23.00 -7.36 -12.04
C GLN A 103 -21.73 -6.48 -12.00
N TRP A 104 -21.88 -5.19 -11.79
CA TRP A 104 -20.76 -4.27 -11.62
C TRP A 104 -19.89 -4.63 -10.41
N ALA A 105 -20.48 -4.86 -9.24
CA ALA A 105 -19.75 -5.26 -8.03
C ALA A 105 -18.99 -6.60 -8.26
N THR A 106 -19.63 -7.59 -8.91
CA THR A 106 -18.99 -8.85 -9.26
C THR A 106 -17.82 -8.66 -10.24
N LYS A 107 -17.97 -7.78 -11.24
CA LYS A 107 -16.89 -7.45 -12.19
C LYS A 107 -15.70 -6.83 -11.46
N THR A 108 -15.96 -5.86 -10.58
CA THR A 108 -14.95 -5.18 -9.77
C THR A 108 -14.18 -6.17 -8.88
N LEU A 109 -14.89 -7.06 -8.18
CA LEU A 109 -14.27 -8.09 -7.36
C LEU A 109 -13.44 -9.09 -8.18
N LYS A 110 -13.95 -9.52 -9.34
CA LYS A 110 -13.19 -10.39 -10.25
C LYS A 110 -11.91 -9.71 -10.72
N GLU A 111 -11.98 -8.45 -11.10
CA GLU A 111 -10.81 -7.68 -11.52
C GLU A 111 -9.78 -7.57 -10.40
N TYR A 112 -10.21 -7.27 -9.18
CA TYR A 112 -9.33 -7.26 -8.01
C TYR A 112 -8.66 -8.61 -7.74
N ILE A 113 -9.43 -9.72 -7.79
CA ILE A 113 -8.90 -11.07 -7.57
C ILE A 113 -7.87 -11.44 -8.64
N GLN A 114 -8.14 -11.09 -9.91
CA GLN A 114 -7.27 -11.44 -11.03
C GLN A 114 -6.01 -10.58 -11.11
N LYS A 115 -6.15 -9.26 -10.92
CA LYS A 115 -5.06 -8.29 -11.12
C LYS A 115 -4.37 -7.86 -9.82
N GLY A 116 -5.05 -7.99 -8.66
CA GLY A 116 -4.61 -7.49 -7.37
C GLY A 116 -4.89 -6.00 -7.15
N PHE A 117 -5.54 -5.31 -8.09
CA PHE A 117 -5.94 -3.91 -7.98
C PHE A 117 -7.16 -3.60 -8.86
N VAL A 118 -7.86 -2.52 -8.51
CA VAL A 118 -8.89 -1.87 -9.33
C VAL A 118 -8.63 -0.36 -9.26
N LEU A 119 -8.65 0.31 -10.41
CA LEU A 119 -8.45 1.76 -10.51
C LEU A 119 -9.64 2.42 -11.20
N ASN A 120 -10.04 3.55 -10.67
CA ASN A 120 -10.95 4.47 -11.34
C ASN A 120 -10.10 5.56 -12.00
N ASP A 121 -9.75 5.35 -13.26
CA ASP A 121 -8.87 6.23 -14.05
C ASP A 121 -9.38 7.66 -14.10
N ASP A 122 -10.69 7.86 -14.30
CA ASP A 122 -11.28 9.19 -14.37
C ASP A 122 -11.12 9.95 -13.05
N LEU A 123 -11.32 9.25 -11.93
CA LEU A 123 -11.16 9.83 -10.59
C LEU A 123 -9.68 10.14 -10.30
N MET A 124 -8.77 9.27 -10.71
CA MET A 124 -7.32 9.46 -10.52
C MET A 124 -6.75 10.58 -11.37
N LYS A 125 -7.27 10.78 -12.60
CA LYS A 125 -6.81 11.84 -13.52
C LYS A 125 -7.37 13.21 -13.18
N ASN A 126 -8.63 13.28 -12.73
CA ASN A 126 -9.36 14.53 -12.57
C ASN A 126 -9.50 14.96 -11.10
N GLY A 127 -9.04 14.15 -10.16
CA GLY A 127 -9.24 14.35 -8.74
C GLY A 127 -10.68 14.08 -8.28
N ARG A 128 -10.92 14.25 -6.99
CA ARG A 128 -12.25 14.13 -6.39
C ARG A 128 -12.87 15.50 -6.23
N PRO A 129 -14.17 15.64 -6.47
CA PRO A 129 -14.88 16.90 -6.20
C PRO A 129 -14.95 17.18 -4.68
N PHE A 130 -14.77 16.18 -3.83
CA PHE A 130 -14.82 16.27 -2.36
C PHE A 130 -14.08 15.08 -1.73
N GLY A 131 -13.68 15.26 -0.46
CA GLY A 131 -12.90 14.28 0.30
C GLY A 131 -11.40 14.33 0.00
N LYS A 132 -10.66 13.33 0.49
CA LYS A 132 -9.22 13.21 0.32
C LYS A 132 -8.88 12.76 -1.10
N ASP A 133 -7.93 13.44 -1.75
CA ASP A 133 -7.31 12.96 -2.98
C ASP A 133 -6.27 11.87 -2.63
N TYR A 134 -6.44 10.70 -3.23
CA TYR A 134 -5.58 9.54 -3.00
C TYR A 134 -4.51 9.32 -4.10
N PHE A 135 -4.37 10.28 -5.02
CA PHE A 135 -3.42 10.15 -6.12
C PHE A 135 -1.97 10.02 -5.64
N ASP A 136 -1.55 10.85 -4.70
CA ASP A 136 -0.20 10.77 -4.13
C ASP A 136 0.02 9.47 -3.35
N GLU A 137 -0.99 8.96 -2.64
CA GLU A 137 -0.94 7.68 -1.95
C GLU A 137 -0.74 6.52 -2.94
N LEU A 138 -1.48 6.54 -4.06
CA LEU A 138 -1.32 5.56 -5.13
C LEU A 138 0.10 5.59 -5.71
N LEU A 139 0.64 6.80 -5.98
CA LEU A 139 1.99 6.95 -6.50
C LEU A 139 3.06 6.41 -5.53
N GLU A 140 2.94 6.69 -4.24
CA GLU A 140 3.89 6.15 -3.24
C GLU A 140 3.78 4.62 -3.16
N ARG A 141 2.58 4.05 -3.23
CA ARG A 141 2.37 2.61 -3.23
C ARG A 141 2.96 1.92 -4.47
N ILE A 142 2.80 2.53 -5.64
CA ILE A 142 3.42 2.04 -6.87
C ILE A 142 4.95 2.08 -6.75
N ARG A 143 5.52 3.18 -6.23
CA ARG A 143 6.96 3.31 -6.00
C ARG A 143 7.48 2.24 -5.03
N GLU A 144 6.75 1.99 -3.96
CA GLU A 144 7.10 0.96 -2.98
C GLU A 144 7.12 -0.44 -3.62
N ILE A 145 6.11 -0.78 -4.42
CA ILE A 145 6.03 -2.07 -5.14
C ILE A 145 7.18 -2.20 -6.13
N ARG A 146 7.46 -1.17 -6.93
CA ARG A 146 8.58 -1.18 -7.91
C ARG A 146 9.95 -1.24 -7.24
N ALA A 147 10.11 -0.53 -6.12
CA ALA A 147 11.35 -0.51 -5.34
C ALA A 147 11.48 -1.67 -4.35
N SER A 148 10.55 -2.64 -4.34
CA SER A 148 10.73 -3.86 -3.56
C SER A 148 11.95 -4.63 -4.11
N GLU A 149 12.81 -5.15 -3.21
CA GLU A 149 14.09 -5.74 -3.62
C GLU A 149 13.93 -6.74 -4.77
N ARG A 150 13.00 -7.69 -4.63
CA ARG A 150 12.78 -8.71 -5.66
C ARG A 150 12.39 -8.13 -7.02
N ARG A 151 11.45 -7.17 -7.05
CA ARG A 151 10.98 -6.56 -8.31
C ARG A 151 12.03 -5.66 -8.94
N ALA A 152 12.72 -4.85 -8.14
CA ALA A 152 13.80 -4.00 -8.60
C ALA A 152 14.93 -4.84 -9.22
N TYR A 153 15.38 -5.91 -8.55
CA TYR A 153 16.40 -6.80 -9.10
C TYR A 153 15.96 -7.51 -10.37
N GLN A 154 14.71 -8.00 -10.44
CA GLN A 154 14.20 -8.63 -11.66
C GLN A 154 14.23 -7.66 -12.84
N LYS A 155 13.72 -6.44 -12.65
CA LYS A 155 13.67 -5.43 -13.71
C LYS A 155 15.06 -4.99 -14.17
N ILE A 156 15.98 -4.75 -13.26
CA ILE A 156 17.36 -4.41 -13.59
C ILE A 156 18.04 -5.58 -14.32
N ALA A 157 17.79 -6.83 -13.92
CA ALA A 157 18.31 -8.01 -14.61
C ALA A 157 17.76 -8.12 -16.04
N ASP A 158 16.44 -7.92 -16.22
CA ASP A 158 15.80 -7.95 -17.54
C ASP A 158 16.41 -6.89 -18.48
N VAL A 159 16.66 -5.67 -17.99
CA VAL A 159 17.32 -4.59 -18.73
C VAL A 159 18.74 -4.98 -19.14
N PHE A 160 19.51 -5.54 -18.22
CA PHE A 160 20.91 -5.94 -18.52
C PHE A 160 20.97 -7.09 -19.50
N GLU A 161 20.03 -8.05 -19.42
CA GLU A 161 19.93 -9.14 -20.38
C GLU A 161 19.62 -8.62 -21.79
N GLN A 162 18.88 -7.53 -21.90
CA GLN A 162 18.51 -6.92 -23.19
C GLN A 162 19.62 -6.08 -23.81
N CYS A 163 20.36 -5.31 -23.02
CA CYS A 163 21.27 -4.30 -23.54
C CYS A 163 22.72 -4.41 -23.07
N SER A 164 23.11 -5.46 -22.32
CA SER A 164 24.49 -5.63 -21.90
C SER A 164 25.14 -6.83 -22.58
N TYR A 165 26.21 -6.57 -23.35
CA TYR A 165 26.87 -7.59 -24.15
C TYR A 165 27.78 -8.53 -23.32
N ASP A 166 28.13 -8.16 -22.10
CA ASP A 166 28.95 -8.95 -21.15
C ASP A 166 28.16 -9.42 -19.91
N TYR A 167 26.81 -9.36 -19.97
CA TYR A 167 25.97 -9.80 -18.87
C TYR A 167 25.96 -11.33 -18.73
N ASP A 168 26.34 -11.80 -17.55
CA ASP A 168 26.16 -13.17 -17.10
C ASP A 168 25.59 -13.17 -15.69
N LYS A 169 24.36 -13.65 -15.54
CA LYS A 169 23.63 -13.72 -14.26
C LYS A 169 24.34 -14.51 -13.16
N ASN A 170 25.23 -15.44 -13.52
CA ASN A 170 25.95 -16.29 -12.60
C ASN A 170 27.33 -15.73 -12.22
N SER A 171 27.83 -14.75 -12.97
CA SER A 171 29.16 -14.18 -12.76
C SER A 171 29.26 -13.45 -11.41
N GLU A 172 30.43 -13.47 -10.81
CA GLU A 172 30.71 -12.69 -9.60
C GLU A 172 30.64 -11.19 -9.87
N THR A 173 30.98 -10.77 -11.08
CA THR A 173 30.87 -9.36 -11.52
C THR A 173 29.43 -8.88 -11.43
N THR A 174 28.47 -9.63 -11.95
CA THR A 174 27.05 -9.27 -11.89
C THR A 174 26.52 -9.23 -10.45
N LYS A 175 26.89 -10.21 -9.62
CA LYS A 175 26.51 -10.19 -8.20
C LYS A 175 27.12 -9.01 -7.45
N ALA A 176 28.37 -8.69 -7.71
CA ALA A 176 29.05 -7.54 -7.13
C ALA A 176 28.42 -6.23 -7.60
N PHE A 177 27.99 -6.15 -8.84
CA PHE A 177 27.30 -4.99 -9.40
C PHE A 177 25.99 -4.67 -8.64
N TYR A 178 25.12 -5.68 -8.42
CA TYR A 178 23.88 -5.46 -7.67
C TYR A 178 24.15 -4.96 -6.25
N ALA A 179 25.10 -5.55 -5.55
CA ALA A 179 25.48 -5.08 -4.21
C ALA A 179 26.03 -3.64 -4.23
N PHE A 180 26.77 -3.30 -5.28
CA PHE A 180 27.34 -1.97 -5.46
C PHE A 180 26.29 -0.91 -5.73
N VAL A 181 25.37 -1.17 -6.67
CA VAL A 181 24.25 -0.26 -6.96
C VAL A 181 23.36 -0.07 -5.73
N GLN A 182 23.04 -1.13 -5.01
CA GLN A 182 22.28 -1.06 -3.77
C GLN A 182 22.99 -0.17 -2.73
N ASN A 183 24.28 -0.35 -2.51
CA ASN A 183 25.05 0.48 -1.58
C ASN A 183 25.09 1.95 -2.02
N LYS A 184 25.26 2.24 -3.30
CA LYS A 184 25.27 3.60 -3.82
C LYS A 184 23.90 4.29 -3.62
N LEU A 185 22.79 3.59 -3.85
CA LEU A 185 21.45 4.13 -3.62
C LEU A 185 21.18 4.38 -2.13
N HIS A 186 21.58 3.47 -1.24
CA HIS A 186 21.50 3.71 0.21
C HIS A 186 22.34 4.92 0.62
N TYR A 187 23.58 4.98 0.15
CA TYR A 187 24.49 6.09 0.45
C TYR A 187 23.96 7.43 -0.06
N ALA A 188 23.39 7.46 -1.25
CA ALA A 188 22.79 8.66 -1.83
C ALA A 188 21.63 9.25 -1.00
N VAL A 189 20.98 8.43 -0.15
CA VAL A 189 19.86 8.81 0.71
C VAL A 189 20.30 9.10 2.13
N THR A 190 21.20 8.28 2.69
CA THR A 190 21.52 8.26 4.12
C THR A 190 22.94 8.76 4.43
N GLY A 191 23.81 8.87 3.41
CA GLY A 191 25.24 9.09 3.59
C GLY A 191 25.99 7.86 4.13
N LYS A 192 25.36 6.67 4.11
CA LYS A 192 25.90 5.41 4.64
C LYS A 192 25.60 4.24 3.72
N THR A 193 26.53 3.29 3.68
CA THR A 193 26.28 1.99 3.01
C THR A 193 25.27 1.17 3.81
N ALA A 194 24.73 0.12 3.20
CA ALA A 194 23.81 -0.80 3.88
C ALA A 194 24.41 -1.38 5.17
N ALA A 195 25.67 -1.78 5.13
CA ALA A 195 26.37 -2.36 6.30
C ALA A 195 26.61 -1.33 7.42
N GLU A 196 26.98 -0.12 7.05
CA GLU A 196 27.17 0.99 8.00
C GLU A 196 25.85 1.39 8.68
N LEU A 197 24.77 1.48 7.90
CA LEU A 197 23.45 1.80 8.40
C LEU A 197 22.95 0.78 9.43
N ILE A 198 23.02 -0.51 9.09
CA ILE A 198 22.67 -1.60 9.97
C ILE A 198 23.51 -1.55 11.26
N SER A 199 24.83 -1.42 11.11
CA SER A 199 25.76 -1.41 12.24
C SER A 199 25.54 -0.25 13.20
N GLU A 200 25.09 0.91 12.69
CA GLU A 200 24.87 2.10 13.52
C GLU A 200 23.50 2.09 14.20
N ARG A 201 22.46 1.69 13.47
CA ARG A 201 21.07 1.81 13.95
C ARG A 201 20.59 0.62 14.78
N ALA A 202 21.23 -0.53 14.66
CA ALA A 202 20.89 -1.68 15.50
C ALA A 202 21.30 -1.41 16.96
N THR A 203 20.34 -1.43 17.87
CA THR A 203 20.53 -1.15 19.31
C THR A 203 19.59 -1.95 20.18
N LEU A 204 20.03 -2.29 21.39
CA LEU A 204 19.19 -2.92 22.43
C LEU A 204 18.29 -1.94 23.17
N ASP A 205 18.53 -0.64 23.01
CA ASP A 205 17.79 0.41 23.71
C ASP A 205 16.41 0.68 23.08
N SER A 206 16.20 0.17 21.85
CA SER A 206 14.94 0.26 21.14
C SER A 206 14.10 -1.01 21.30
N PRO A 207 12.78 -0.90 21.53
CA PRO A 207 11.88 -2.05 21.59
C PRO A 207 11.79 -2.85 20.29
N THR A 208 12.24 -2.27 19.18
CA THR A 208 12.30 -2.90 17.85
C THR A 208 13.73 -3.13 17.39
N MET A 209 14.71 -3.10 18.27
CA MET A 209 16.14 -3.22 17.94
C MET A 209 16.60 -2.15 16.92
N GLY A 210 15.90 -1.01 16.84
CA GLY A 210 16.15 0.08 15.88
C GLY A 210 15.51 -0.13 14.50
N LEU A 211 14.78 -1.21 14.27
CA LEU A 211 14.02 -1.42 13.05
C LEU A 211 12.77 -0.55 13.03
N THR A 212 12.44 -0.01 11.88
CA THR A 212 11.20 0.73 11.60
C THR A 212 10.14 -0.17 10.98
N THR A 213 10.57 -1.26 10.32
CA THR A 213 9.70 -2.30 9.74
C THR A 213 10.39 -3.65 9.73
N TRP A 214 9.63 -4.75 9.64
CA TRP A 214 10.10 -6.13 9.50
C TRP A 214 8.98 -6.98 8.91
N LYS A 215 9.26 -8.24 8.55
CA LYS A 215 8.31 -9.11 7.83
C LYS A 215 6.97 -9.28 8.56
N GLY A 216 6.97 -9.32 9.90
CA GLY A 216 5.79 -9.48 10.73
C GLY A 216 5.31 -8.20 11.41
N ALA A 217 5.77 -7.02 10.97
CA ALA A 217 5.39 -5.74 11.60
C ALA A 217 3.87 -5.46 11.48
N PRO A 218 3.29 -4.73 12.43
CA PRO A 218 3.89 -4.23 13.67
C PRO A 218 3.92 -5.25 14.81
N ASP A 219 3.07 -6.28 14.81
CA ASP A 219 2.79 -7.14 15.97
C ASP A 219 3.60 -8.44 16.00
N GLY A 220 4.15 -8.84 14.86
CA GLY A 220 4.92 -10.09 14.74
C GLY A 220 6.35 -9.97 15.27
N LYS A 221 6.96 -11.12 15.60
CA LYS A 221 8.36 -11.17 16.04
C LYS A 221 9.34 -10.67 14.99
N ILE A 222 10.35 -9.95 15.42
CA ILE A 222 11.52 -9.62 14.62
C ILE A 222 12.39 -10.86 14.50
N LEU A 223 12.72 -11.25 13.27
CA LEU A 223 13.57 -12.38 12.97
C LEU A 223 15.03 -11.93 12.70
N LYS A 224 15.98 -12.83 12.88
CA LYS A 224 17.38 -12.54 12.58
C LYS A 224 17.60 -12.11 11.12
N SER A 225 16.83 -12.66 10.19
CA SER A 225 16.84 -12.25 8.78
C SER A 225 16.44 -10.79 8.59
N ASP A 226 15.48 -10.30 9.37
CA ASP A 226 15.00 -8.92 9.26
C ASP A 226 16.08 -7.90 9.67
N THR A 227 16.92 -8.27 10.65
CA THR A 227 18.00 -7.41 11.16
C THR A 227 19.15 -7.21 10.18
N LEU A 228 19.22 -8.00 9.12
CA LEU A 228 20.25 -7.92 8.08
C LEU A 228 19.80 -7.14 6.84
N VAL A 229 18.59 -6.60 6.85
CA VAL A 229 18.01 -5.81 5.76
C VAL A 229 18.11 -4.32 6.11
N ALA A 230 18.99 -3.59 5.44
CA ALA A 230 19.23 -2.17 5.71
C ALA A 230 17.97 -1.30 5.55
N LYS A 231 17.10 -1.66 4.61
CA LYS A 231 15.82 -0.98 4.35
C LYS A 231 14.93 -0.95 5.59
N ASN A 232 15.01 -1.97 6.44
CA ASN A 232 14.22 -2.08 7.68
C ASN A 232 14.60 -1.06 8.76
N TYR A 233 15.75 -0.39 8.63
CA TYR A 233 16.23 0.64 9.55
C TYR A 233 15.99 2.08 9.04
N LEU A 234 15.41 2.24 7.85
CA LEU A 234 15.14 3.56 7.27
C LEU A 234 13.91 4.19 7.92
N ASN A 235 14.00 5.47 8.23
CA ASN A 235 12.81 6.21 8.58
C ASN A 235 11.93 6.46 7.33
N GLU A 236 10.69 6.87 7.53
CA GLU A 236 9.70 7.05 6.49
C GLU A 236 10.18 7.98 5.34
N LYS A 237 10.84 9.09 5.69
CA LYS A 237 11.39 10.03 4.69
C LYS A 237 12.54 9.43 3.88
N GLU A 238 13.42 8.69 4.53
CA GLU A 238 14.52 7.98 3.87
C GLU A 238 13.99 6.87 2.97
N LEU A 239 13.00 6.13 3.43
CA LEU A 239 12.36 5.06 2.67
C LEU A 239 11.67 5.60 1.41
N SER A 240 10.86 6.66 1.54
CA SER A 240 10.21 7.32 0.39
C SER A 240 11.24 7.84 -0.61
N ARG A 241 12.33 8.46 -0.14
CA ARG A 241 13.42 8.92 -1.01
C ARG A 241 14.13 7.77 -1.73
N LEU A 242 14.41 6.67 -1.02
CA LEU A 242 15.03 5.49 -1.61
C LEU A 242 14.14 4.87 -2.68
N ASN A 243 12.86 4.65 -2.37
CA ASN A 243 11.89 4.10 -3.32
C ASN A 243 11.79 4.96 -4.58
N ARG A 244 11.81 6.29 -4.43
CA ARG A 244 11.79 7.23 -5.56
C ARG A 244 13.05 7.13 -6.41
N LEU A 245 14.23 7.11 -5.80
CA LEU A 245 15.50 6.96 -6.53
C LEU A 245 15.58 5.62 -7.27
N VAL A 246 15.19 4.52 -6.62
CA VAL A 246 15.16 3.19 -7.24
C VAL A 246 14.21 3.18 -8.45
N THR A 247 13.01 3.74 -8.30
CA THR A 247 12.04 3.80 -9.41
C THR A 247 12.58 4.62 -10.57
N MET A 248 13.14 5.80 -10.31
CA MET A 248 13.76 6.65 -11.33
C MET A 248 14.94 5.97 -12.04
N PHE A 249 15.75 5.21 -11.30
CA PHE A 249 16.87 4.47 -11.89
C PHE A 249 16.38 3.33 -12.77
N ILE A 250 15.32 2.62 -12.38
CA ILE A 250 14.69 1.59 -13.22
C ILE A 250 14.12 2.21 -14.49
N ASP A 251 13.38 3.32 -14.40
CA ASP A 251 12.82 4.02 -15.56
C ASP A 251 13.93 4.48 -16.51
N TYR A 252 15.03 5.02 -15.96
CA TYR A 252 16.20 5.41 -16.74
C TYR A 252 16.85 4.23 -17.45
N ALA A 253 17.02 3.11 -16.77
CA ALA A 253 17.61 1.91 -17.32
C ALA A 253 16.72 1.26 -18.40
N GLU A 254 15.39 1.24 -18.20
CA GLU A 254 14.42 0.79 -19.20
C GLU A 254 14.50 1.65 -20.47
N LEU A 255 14.59 2.97 -20.32
CA LEU A 255 14.73 3.89 -21.46
C LEU A 255 16.04 3.62 -22.27
N MET A 256 17.16 3.38 -21.58
CA MET A 256 18.42 3.03 -22.25
C MET A 256 18.30 1.72 -23.04
N ALA A 257 17.56 0.74 -22.51
CA ALA A 257 17.32 -0.52 -23.22
C ALA A 257 16.38 -0.35 -24.42
N GLU A 258 15.32 0.46 -24.30
CA GLU A 258 14.42 0.81 -25.41
C GLU A 258 15.14 1.54 -26.54
N ASP A 259 16.12 2.38 -26.21
CA ASP A 259 16.99 3.09 -27.17
C ASP A 259 18.09 2.18 -27.72
N GLU A 260 18.09 0.88 -27.45
CA GLU A 260 19.06 -0.11 -27.90
C GLU A 260 20.53 0.29 -27.59
N GLN A 261 20.76 0.98 -26.48
CA GLN A 261 22.09 1.39 -26.04
C GLN A 261 22.86 0.18 -25.51
N LEU A 262 23.76 -0.35 -26.33
CA LEU A 262 24.64 -1.46 -25.87
C LEU A 262 25.70 -0.95 -24.91
N MET A 263 25.73 -1.53 -23.73
CA MET A 263 26.62 -1.15 -22.64
C MET A 263 27.29 -2.39 -22.01
N SER A 264 28.50 -2.21 -21.47
CA SER A 264 29.08 -3.19 -20.58
C SER A 264 28.54 -3.05 -19.16
N MET A 265 28.77 -4.07 -18.32
CA MET A 265 28.48 -3.97 -16.89
C MET A 265 29.30 -2.86 -16.21
N GLN A 266 30.48 -2.52 -16.73
CA GLN A 266 31.28 -1.38 -16.26
C GLN A 266 30.63 -0.03 -16.65
N ASP A 267 30.07 0.07 -17.85
CA ASP A 267 29.34 1.28 -18.27
C ASP A 267 28.14 1.54 -17.37
N TRP A 268 27.42 0.49 -16.97
CA TRP A 268 26.32 0.61 -16.02
C TRP A 268 26.74 1.14 -14.64
N LEU A 269 27.95 0.79 -14.16
CA LEU A 269 28.50 1.39 -12.94
C LEU A 269 28.72 2.89 -13.10
N ASN A 270 29.30 3.30 -14.23
CA ASN A 270 29.53 4.71 -14.56
C ASN A 270 28.21 5.48 -14.74
N GLU A 271 27.21 4.86 -15.40
CA GLU A 271 25.90 5.45 -15.57
C GLU A 271 25.14 5.57 -14.23
N THR A 272 25.33 4.64 -13.29
CA THR A 272 24.77 4.78 -11.94
C THR A 272 25.34 6.03 -11.25
N ASP A 273 26.63 6.28 -11.37
CA ASP A 273 27.28 7.46 -10.79
C ASP A 273 26.82 8.75 -11.45
N ARG A 274 26.71 8.74 -12.78
CA ARG A 274 26.17 9.87 -13.54
C ARG A 274 24.71 10.15 -13.16
N PHE A 275 23.88 9.12 -13.07
CA PHE A 275 22.49 9.24 -12.64
C PHE A 275 22.39 9.89 -11.25
N LEU A 276 23.16 9.43 -10.26
CA LEU A 276 23.15 9.99 -8.92
C LEU A 276 23.64 11.45 -8.91
N THR A 277 24.73 11.73 -9.63
CA THR A 277 25.29 13.10 -9.74
C THR A 277 24.29 14.06 -10.37
N ASN A 278 23.63 13.67 -11.47
CA ASN A 278 22.61 14.47 -12.14
C ASN A 278 21.41 14.75 -11.24
N ASN A 279 21.10 13.84 -10.34
CA ASN A 279 20.06 14.00 -9.32
C ASN A 279 20.57 14.71 -8.05
N ARG A 280 21.77 15.34 -8.09
CA ARG A 280 22.39 16.08 -6.97
C ARG A 280 22.53 15.23 -5.71
N ARG A 281 22.88 13.95 -5.88
CA ARG A 281 23.14 13.02 -4.79
C ARG A 281 24.61 12.76 -4.63
N ASN A 282 25.02 12.51 -3.37
CA ASN A 282 26.39 12.10 -3.10
C ASN A 282 26.62 10.69 -3.66
N VAL A 283 27.72 10.50 -4.33
CA VAL A 283 28.15 9.22 -4.86
C VAL A 283 29.11 8.54 -3.88
N LEU A 284 28.89 7.28 -3.59
CA LEU A 284 29.79 6.49 -2.77
C LEU A 284 31.09 6.25 -3.52
N ASP A 285 32.20 6.67 -2.93
CA ASP A 285 33.53 6.30 -3.41
C ASP A 285 34.02 5.04 -2.66
N GLY A 286 34.33 3.99 -3.41
CA GLY A 286 34.76 2.71 -2.85
C GLY A 286 33.63 1.85 -2.29
N LYS A 287 33.95 1.03 -1.28
CA LYS A 287 33.05 0.00 -0.71
C LYS A 287 32.41 0.37 0.64
N GLY A 288 32.71 1.56 1.18
CA GLY A 288 32.37 1.93 2.56
C GLY A 288 33.40 1.40 3.59
N HIS A 289 33.18 1.75 4.85
CA HIS A 289 34.12 1.46 5.94
C HIS A 289 33.82 0.18 6.74
N ILE A 290 32.59 -0.34 6.62
CA ILE A 290 32.13 -1.54 7.33
C ILE A 290 31.75 -2.62 6.33
N SER A 291 32.36 -3.81 6.46
CA SER A 291 31.97 -4.94 5.62
C SER A 291 30.62 -5.54 6.06
N ARG A 292 29.96 -6.24 5.14
CA ARG A 292 28.69 -6.93 5.42
C ARG A 292 28.85 -7.97 6.54
N GLU A 293 29.96 -8.69 6.56
CA GLU A 293 30.28 -9.69 7.57
C GLU A 293 30.49 -9.06 8.96
N ALA A 294 31.19 -7.92 9.03
CA ALA A 294 31.39 -7.19 10.27
C ALA A 294 30.07 -6.66 10.82
N ALA A 295 29.21 -6.08 9.98
CA ALA A 295 27.88 -5.64 10.37
C ALA A 295 27.03 -6.81 10.85
N ALA A 296 26.98 -7.93 10.10
CA ALA A 296 26.23 -9.12 10.46
C ALA A 296 26.68 -9.74 11.79
N LYS A 297 27.99 -9.75 12.06
CA LYS A 297 28.54 -10.24 13.33
C LYS A 297 28.11 -9.36 14.50
N LYS A 298 28.23 -8.03 14.36
CA LYS A 298 27.80 -7.06 15.39
C LYS A 298 26.33 -7.20 15.69
N VAL A 299 25.49 -7.16 14.65
CA VAL A 299 24.02 -7.19 14.77
C VAL A 299 23.56 -8.56 15.28
N GLY A 300 24.22 -9.64 14.87
CA GLY A 300 23.94 -10.98 15.39
C GLY A 300 24.11 -11.09 16.90
N ALA A 301 25.17 -10.47 17.47
CA ALA A 301 25.37 -10.43 18.91
C ALA A 301 24.25 -9.65 19.62
N ILE A 302 23.88 -8.47 19.09
CA ILE A 302 22.78 -7.67 19.61
C ILE A 302 21.46 -8.46 19.54
N TYR A 303 21.20 -9.15 18.43
CA TYR A 303 19.98 -9.93 18.23
C TYR A 303 19.83 -11.09 19.24
N GLU A 304 20.90 -11.80 19.60
CA GLU A 304 20.81 -12.90 20.56
C GLU A 304 20.40 -12.42 21.98
N GLU A 305 20.75 -11.19 22.35
CA GLU A 305 20.28 -10.57 23.60
C GLU A 305 18.85 -10.03 23.45
N PHE A 306 18.57 -9.36 22.33
CA PHE A 306 17.24 -8.85 22.02
C PHE A 306 16.19 -9.96 21.97
N ARG A 307 16.53 -11.09 21.33
CA ARG A 307 15.65 -12.25 21.18
C ARG A 307 15.16 -12.75 22.54
N LYS A 308 16.01 -12.83 23.55
CA LYS A 308 15.62 -13.27 24.91
C LYS A 308 14.52 -12.36 25.47
N LYS A 309 14.71 -11.04 25.41
CA LYS A 309 13.72 -10.06 25.85
C LYS A 309 12.42 -10.14 25.05
N GLN A 310 12.55 -10.31 23.72
CA GLN A 310 11.38 -10.44 22.84
C GLN A 310 10.58 -11.73 23.14
N ASP A 311 11.26 -12.86 23.37
CA ASP A 311 10.62 -14.13 23.65
C ASP A 311 9.90 -14.11 25.00
N GLU A 312 10.42 -13.39 26.01
CA GLU A 312 9.76 -13.18 27.30
C GLU A 312 8.53 -12.26 27.23
N ALA A 313 8.59 -11.24 26.36
CA ALA A 313 7.53 -10.24 26.23
C ALA A 313 6.46 -10.61 25.18
N TYR A 314 6.74 -11.56 24.31
CA TYR A 314 5.88 -11.89 23.18
C TYR A 314 4.68 -12.74 23.62
N ILE A 315 3.49 -12.17 23.46
CA ILE A 315 2.22 -12.88 23.60
C ILE A 315 1.76 -13.28 22.20
N SER A 316 1.64 -14.57 21.93
CA SER A 316 1.18 -15.06 20.63
C SER A 316 -0.28 -14.64 20.37
N GLU A 317 -0.68 -14.60 19.10
CA GLU A 317 -2.08 -14.33 18.75
C GLU A 317 -3.03 -15.38 19.35
N PHE A 318 -2.58 -16.63 19.42
CA PHE A 318 -3.30 -17.70 20.11
C PHE A 318 -3.51 -17.39 21.61
N ASP A 319 -2.47 -16.92 22.29
CA ASP A 319 -2.56 -16.57 23.71
C ASP A 319 -3.48 -15.38 23.92
N ARG A 320 -3.43 -14.37 23.03
CA ARG A 320 -4.35 -13.20 23.06
C ARG A 320 -5.81 -13.61 22.86
N GLN A 321 -6.07 -14.52 21.92
CA GLN A 321 -7.44 -15.04 21.69
C GLN A 321 -7.92 -15.88 22.87
N THR A 322 -7.05 -16.73 23.44
CA THR A 322 -7.36 -17.54 24.63
C THR A 322 -7.63 -16.64 25.82
N GLU A 323 -6.87 -15.56 26.00
CA GLU A 323 -7.08 -14.61 27.11
C GLU A 323 -8.40 -13.85 26.97
N LYS A 324 -8.78 -13.43 25.74
CA LYS A 324 -10.11 -12.83 25.47
C LYS A 324 -11.25 -13.82 25.79
N TYR A 325 -11.10 -15.05 25.30
CA TYR A 325 -12.10 -16.10 25.56
C TYR A 325 -12.26 -16.39 27.06
N LEU A 326 -11.15 -16.41 27.82
CA LEU A 326 -11.19 -16.62 29.28
C LEU A 326 -11.74 -15.41 30.04
N LYS A 327 -11.63 -14.20 29.50
CA LYS A 327 -12.20 -12.96 30.09
C LYS A 327 -13.66 -12.72 29.70
N GLY A 328 -14.21 -13.51 28.76
CA GLY A 328 -15.60 -13.38 28.30
C GLY A 328 -15.85 -12.13 27.44
N GLU A 329 -14.82 -11.64 26.75
CA GLU A 329 -14.88 -10.50 25.80
C GLU A 329 -15.05 -10.99 24.34
#